data_b1be8bc137767255080bceec26937761
#
_entry.id   b1be8bc137767255080bceec26937761
#
_cell.length_a   1.000
_cell.length_b   1.000
_cell.length_c   1.000
_cell.angle_alpha   90.00
_cell.angle_beta   90.00
_cell.angle_gamma   90.00
#
_symmetry.space_group_name_H-M   'P 1'
#
loop_
_entity.id
_entity.type
_entity.pdbx_description
1 polymer ?
#
loop_
_entity_poly.entity_id
_entity_poly.type
_entity_poly.pdbx_seq_one_letter_code
_entity_poly.pdbx_strand_id
1 'polypeptide(L)'
;MARSAAREAAMQLIYEHMMGGSGEETLGGMIEFVPDRDDARYIETVTEGVFAALHDVDRYIVAFAQDWAIDRLARVDLAILRLAAYELLCMEDIPAAVTINEAVELARKYSTEQSGAFINGVLGNLNRKLEREKDESRSGL
;
A
#
# COMPACT_ATOMS: atom_id res chain seq x y z
N MET A 1 4.26 17.37 3.09
CA MET A 1 3.02 16.94 3.76
C MET A 1 3.31 15.79 4.71
N ALA A 2 2.75 15.89 5.89
CA ALA A 2 2.93 14.87 6.92
C ALA A 2 2.47 13.47 6.47
N ARG A 3 1.43 13.39 5.61
CA ARG A 3 0.90 12.11 5.17
C ARG A 3 1.89 11.31 4.33
N SER A 4 2.76 11.96 3.53
CA SER A 4 3.79 11.24 2.77
C SER A 4 4.78 10.56 3.70
N ALA A 5 5.21 11.26 4.76
CA ALA A 5 6.08 10.65 5.76
C ALA A 5 5.36 9.52 6.52
N ALA A 6 4.09 9.68 6.80
CA ALA A 6 3.31 8.65 7.46
C ALA A 6 3.18 7.40 6.58
N ARG A 7 2.99 7.57 5.26
CA ARG A 7 2.96 6.43 4.34
C ARG A 7 4.28 5.70 4.30
N GLU A 8 5.37 6.44 4.27
CA GLU A 8 6.71 5.85 4.29
C GLU A 8 6.92 5.03 5.56
N ALA A 9 6.53 5.58 6.71
CA ALA A 9 6.62 4.89 7.98
C ALA A 9 5.76 3.63 8.00
N ALA A 10 4.53 3.72 7.51
CA ALA A 10 3.63 2.56 7.44
C ALA A 10 4.20 1.47 6.54
N MET A 11 4.74 1.85 5.38
CA MET A 11 5.36 0.90 4.46
C MET A 11 6.51 0.17 5.12
N GLN A 12 7.36 0.90 5.84
CA GLN A 12 8.50 0.29 6.53
C GLN A 12 8.05 -0.69 7.62
N LEU A 13 6.99 -0.35 8.34
CA LEU A 13 6.43 -1.25 9.36
C LEU A 13 5.83 -2.50 8.73
N ILE A 14 5.13 -2.36 7.61
CA ILE A 14 4.58 -3.50 6.88
C ILE A 14 5.71 -4.41 6.40
N TYR A 15 6.74 -3.80 5.80
CA TYR A 15 7.91 -4.55 5.32
C TYR A 15 8.58 -5.32 6.46
N GLU A 16 8.83 -4.65 7.57
CA GLU A 16 9.48 -5.26 8.72
C GLU A 16 8.66 -6.42 9.26
N HIS A 17 7.35 -6.24 9.37
CA HIS A 17 6.46 -7.29 9.83
C HIS A 17 6.47 -8.49 8.88
N MET A 18 6.50 -8.25 7.56
CA MET A 18 6.61 -9.30 6.55
C MET A 18 7.89 -10.11 6.71
N MET A 19 8.96 -9.46 7.17
CA MET A 19 10.26 -10.09 7.36
C MET A 19 10.43 -10.74 8.75
N GLY A 20 9.35 -10.77 9.53
CA GLY A 20 9.37 -11.40 10.85
C GLY A 20 9.77 -10.50 12.00
N GLY A 21 9.97 -9.20 11.76
CA GLY A 21 10.34 -8.25 12.80
C GLY A 21 9.16 -7.81 13.64
N SER A 22 9.44 -7.15 14.76
CA SER A 22 8.42 -6.68 15.70
C SER A 22 7.92 -5.27 15.42
N GLY A 23 8.59 -4.54 14.54
CA GLY A 23 8.31 -3.13 14.29
C GLY A 23 9.09 -2.18 15.19
N GLU A 24 9.74 -2.68 16.21
CA GLU A 24 10.48 -1.85 17.16
C GLU A 24 11.67 -1.14 16.52
N GLU A 25 12.37 -1.85 15.64
CA GLU A 25 13.52 -1.28 14.97
C GLU A 25 13.12 -0.12 14.07
N THR A 26 12.04 -0.28 13.32
CA THR A 26 11.53 0.78 12.45
C THR A 26 11.07 1.98 13.27
N LEU A 27 10.36 1.74 14.36
CA LEU A 27 9.94 2.81 15.24
C LEU A 27 11.13 3.55 15.84
N GLY A 28 12.18 2.81 16.24
CA GLY A 28 13.42 3.41 16.73
C GLY A 28 14.15 4.21 15.67
N GLY A 29 14.10 3.77 14.41
CA GLY A 29 14.72 4.47 13.29
C GLY A 29 13.97 5.72 12.83
N MET A 30 12.78 5.97 13.37
CA MET A 30 11.95 7.09 13.01
C MET A 30 12.13 8.29 13.97
N ILE A 31 13.31 8.44 14.53
CA ILE A 31 13.59 9.50 15.50
C ILE A 31 13.28 10.89 14.95
N GLU A 32 13.52 11.09 13.66
CA GLU A 32 13.30 12.39 13.01
C GLU A 32 11.86 12.64 12.58
N PHE A 33 11.02 11.60 12.58
CA PHE A 33 9.62 11.72 12.22
C PHE A 33 8.78 11.53 13.47
N VAL A 34 8.13 12.60 13.90
CA VAL A 34 7.19 12.54 15.03
C VAL A 34 5.78 12.72 14.44
N PRO A 35 5.01 11.64 14.34
CA PRO A 35 3.68 11.74 13.75
C PRO A 35 2.75 12.54 14.66
N ASP A 36 1.90 13.37 14.05
CA ASP A 36 0.81 13.97 14.79
C ASP A 36 -0.26 12.89 15.04
N ARG A 37 -1.36 13.27 15.72
CA ARG A 37 -2.39 12.31 16.08
C ARG A 37 -3.02 11.65 14.86
N ASP A 38 -3.28 12.41 13.80
CA ASP A 38 -3.91 11.88 12.60
C ASP A 38 -2.98 10.95 11.84
N ASP A 39 -1.71 11.31 11.75
CA ASP A 39 -0.71 10.46 11.09
C ASP A 39 -0.47 9.18 11.88
N ALA A 40 -0.42 9.27 13.22
CA ALA A 40 -0.27 8.08 14.07
C ALA A 40 -1.46 7.14 13.88
N ARG A 41 -2.68 7.70 13.81
CA ARG A 41 -3.88 6.90 13.56
C ARG A 41 -3.84 6.25 12.17
N TYR A 42 -3.40 6.99 11.16
CA TYR A 42 -3.24 6.45 9.81
C TYR A 42 -2.27 5.26 9.81
N ILE A 43 -1.09 5.44 10.41
CA ILE A 43 -0.07 4.39 10.46
C ILE A 43 -0.63 3.12 11.11
N GLU A 44 -1.30 3.27 12.25
CA GLU A 44 -1.89 2.15 12.96
C GLU A 44 -2.97 1.47 12.12
N THR A 45 -3.87 2.27 11.55
CA THR A 45 -4.99 1.76 10.75
C THR A 45 -4.50 0.94 9.58
N VAL A 46 -3.56 1.47 8.79
CA VAL A 46 -3.13 0.76 7.58
C VAL A 46 -2.25 -0.43 7.92
N THR A 47 -1.39 -0.32 8.92
CA THR A 47 -0.51 -1.43 9.30
C THR A 47 -1.33 -2.61 9.80
N GLU A 48 -2.24 -2.38 10.71
CA GLU A 48 -3.12 -3.45 11.21
C GLU A 48 -4.09 -3.92 10.14
N GLY A 49 -4.64 -2.99 9.36
CA GLY A 49 -5.63 -3.29 8.34
C GLY A 49 -5.10 -4.18 7.23
N VAL A 50 -3.87 -3.92 6.78
CA VAL A 50 -3.24 -4.75 5.75
C VAL A 50 -3.20 -6.22 6.18
N PHE A 51 -2.77 -6.49 7.40
CA PHE A 51 -2.65 -7.88 7.84
C PHE A 51 -3.99 -8.51 8.21
N ALA A 52 -4.94 -7.70 8.68
CA ALA A 52 -6.29 -8.19 8.93
C ALA A 52 -7.02 -8.57 7.64
N ALA A 53 -6.77 -7.83 6.56
CA ALA A 53 -7.40 -8.04 5.25
C ALA A 53 -6.45 -8.67 4.23
N LEU A 54 -5.39 -9.33 4.69
CA LEU A 54 -4.30 -9.76 3.82
C LEU A 54 -4.76 -10.64 2.66
N HIS A 55 -5.66 -11.57 2.92
CA HIS A 55 -6.15 -12.46 1.87
C HIS A 55 -6.79 -11.68 0.73
N ASP A 56 -7.65 -10.73 1.04
CA ASP A 56 -8.32 -9.92 0.02
C ASP A 56 -7.35 -8.98 -0.68
N VAL A 57 -6.46 -8.34 0.08
CA VAL A 57 -5.43 -7.46 -0.47
C VAL A 57 -4.56 -8.21 -1.48
N ASP A 58 -4.06 -9.39 -1.08
CA ASP A 58 -3.19 -10.18 -1.95
C ASP A 58 -3.93 -10.72 -3.17
N ARG A 59 -5.21 -11.05 -3.03
CA ARG A 59 -6.01 -11.53 -4.15
C ARG A 59 -6.09 -10.48 -5.26
N TYR A 60 -6.28 -9.21 -4.90
CA TYR A 60 -6.29 -8.13 -5.89
C TYR A 60 -4.91 -7.89 -6.48
N ILE A 61 -3.85 -7.98 -5.68
CA ILE A 61 -2.49 -7.81 -6.20
C ILE A 61 -2.17 -8.91 -7.22
N VAL A 62 -2.45 -10.17 -6.89
CA VAL A 62 -2.20 -11.30 -7.78
C VAL A 62 -2.96 -11.13 -9.10
N ALA A 63 -4.20 -10.66 -9.04
CA ALA A 63 -5.03 -10.51 -10.22
C ALA A 63 -4.40 -9.56 -11.24
N PHE A 64 -3.63 -8.58 -10.80
CA PHE A 64 -3.07 -7.56 -11.70
C PHE A 64 -1.54 -7.57 -11.77
N ALA A 65 -0.88 -8.48 -11.07
CA ALA A 65 0.57 -8.64 -11.16
C ALA A 65 0.99 -9.47 -12.38
N GLN A 66 0.04 -9.87 -13.22
CA GLN A 66 0.25 -10.64 -14.43
C GLN A 66 0.92 -11.99 -14.13
N ASP A 67 2.12 -12.21 -14.67
CA ASP A 67 2.79 -13.49 -14.53
C ASP A 67 3.62 -13.61 -13.24
N TRP A 68 3.56 -12.61 -12.37
CA TRP A 68 4.36 -12.63 -11.15
C TRP A 68 3.57 -13.18 -9.96
N ALA A 69 4.04 -14.28 -9.40
CA ALA A 69 3.52 -14.79 -8.13
C ALA A 69 3.98 -13.88 -6.99
N ILE A 70 3.19 -13.81 -5.93
CA ILE A 70 3.51 -12.94 -4.78
C ILE A 70 4.90 -13.25 -4.22
N ASP A 71 5.28 -14.51 -4.13
CA ASP A 71 6.56 -14.91 -3.57
C ASP A 71 7.75 -14.54 -4.46
N ARG A 72 7.50 -14.13 -5.71
CA ARG A 72 8.55 -13.68 -6.63
C ARG A 72 8.72 -12.17 -6.68
N LEU A 73 7.78 -11.44 -6.11
CA LEU A 73 7.89 -9.99 -6.05
C LEU A 73 8.95 -9.58 -5.04
N ALA A 74 9.70 -8.52 -5.36
CA ALA A 74 10.62 -7.95 -4.38
C ALA A 74 9.84 -7.60 -3.11
N ARG A 75 10.42 -7.89 -1.96
CA ARG A 75 9.68 -7.72 -0.69
C ARG A 75 9.25 -6.28 -0.45
N VAL A 76 10.10 -5.32 -0.83
CA VAL A 76 9.74 -3.91 -0.67
C VAL A 76 8.60 -3.51 -1.63
N ASP A 77 8.63 -4.04 -2.86
CA ASP A 77 7.55 -3.78 -3.81
C ASP A 77 6.23 -4.34 -3.29
N LEU A 78 6.27 -5.53 -2.71
CA LEU A 78 5.08 -6.14 -2.14
C LEU A 78 4.55 -5.34 -0.95
N ALA A 79 5.42 -4.82 -0.11
CA ALA A 79 5.00 -3.97 1.01
C ALA A 79 4.28 -2.72 0.50
N ILE A 80 4.82 -2.09 -0.54
CA ILE A 80 4.22 -0.90 -1.15
C ILE A 80 2.86 -1.24 -1.76
N LEU A 81 2.79 -2.35 -2.51
CA LEU A 81 1.55 -2.78 -3.13
C LEU A 81 0.48 -3.10 -2.08
N ARG A 82 0.85 -3.76 -1.00
CA ARG A 82 -0.09 -4.10 0.07
C ARG A 82 -0.66 -2.84 0.73
N LEU A 83 0.21 -1.88 1.02
CA LEU A 83 -0.24 -0.61 1.59
C LEU A 83 -1.20 0.11 0.67
N ALA A 84 -0.81 0.29 -0.60
CA ALA A 84 -1.60 1.04 -1.56
C ALA A 84 -2.91 0.32 -1.89
N ALA A 85 -2.88 -0.99 -2.06
CA ALA A 85 -4.09 -1.77 -2.30
C ALA A 85 -5.08 -1.61 -1.15
N TYR A 86 -4.58 -1.65 0.09
CA TYR A 86 -5.42 -1.45 1.25
C TYR A 86 -6.08 -0.07 1.23
N GLU A 87 -5.32 0.99 0.90
CA GLU A 87 -5.91 2.33 0.80
C GLU A 87 -7.01 2.38 -0.26
N LEU A 88 -6.76 1.78 -1.42
CA LEU A 88 -7.76 1.76 -2.49
C LEU A 88 -9.01 0.98 -2.11
N LEU A 89 -8.85 -0.12 -1.39
CA LEU A 89 -9.96 -0.98 -1.00
C LEU A 89 -10.77 -0.44 0.17
N CYS A 90 -10.11 0.17 1.14
CA CYS A 90 -10.70 0.43 2.45
C CYS A 90 -10.72 1.89 2.87
N MET A 91 -10.02 2.78 2.17
CA MET A 91 -9.92 4.19 2.56
C MET A 91 -10.41 5.09 1.43
N GLU A 92 -11.72 5.08 1.22
CA GLU A 92 -12.35 5.79 0.11
C GLU A 92 -12.20 7.31 0.17
N ASP A 93 -11.93 7.86 1.33
CA ASP A 93 -11.71 9.30 1.50
C ASP A 93 -10.38 9.77 0.88
N ILE A 94 -9.47 8.85 0.57
CA ILE A 94 -8.21 9.19 -0.09
C ILE A 94 -8.39 9.03 -1.59
N PRO A 95 -8.18 10.08 -2.39
CA PRO A 95 -8.27 9.95 -3.85
C PRO A 95 -7.29 8.91 -4.38
N ALA A 96 -7.75 8.06 -5.29
CA ALA A 96 -6.93 6.99 -5.85
C ALA A 96 -5.63 7.51 -6.47
N ALA A 97 -5.69 8.66 -7.15
CA ALA A 97 -4.51 9.25 -7.76
C ALA A 97 -3.43 9.57 -6.73
N VAL A 98 -3.83 10.00 -5.53
CA VAL A 98 -2.88 10.27 -4.45
C VAL A 98 -2.21 8.98 -3.99
N THR A 99 -3.01 7.94 -3.74
CA THR A 99 -2.48 6.64 -3.30
C THR A 99 -1.49 6.08 -4.33
N ILE A 100 -1.85 6.11 -5.60
CA ILE A 100 -1.01 5.55 -6.67
C ILE A 100 0.28 6.34 -6.82
N ASN A 101 0.19 7.68 -6.87
CA ASN A 101 1.38 8.53 -7.01
C ASN A 101 2.34 8.33 -5.84
N GLU A 102 1.83 8.25 -4.62
CA GLU A 102 2.67 8.05 -3.45
C GLU A 102 3.33 6.67 -3.46
N ALA A 103 2.62 5.64 -3.92
CA ALA A 103 3.20 4.31 -4.05
C ALA A 103 4.35 4.29 -5.07
N VAL A 104 4.18 4.97 -6.20
CA VAL A 104 5.22 5.05 -7.23
C VAL A 104 6.45 5.78 -6.69
N GLU A 105 6.25 6.86 -5.94
CA GLU A 105 7.37 7.60 -5.34
C GLU A 105 8.12 6.74 -4.32
N LEU A 106 7.41 5.95 -3.51
CA LEU A 106 8.06 5.02 -2.58
C LEU A 106 8.88 3.98 -3.33
N ALA A 107 8.36 3.46 -4.45
CA ALA A 107 9.10 2.49 -5.25
C ALA A 107 10.36 3.09 -5.83
N ARG A 108 10.30 4.33 -6.30
CA ARG A 108 11.50 5.02 -6.82
C ARG A 108 12.53 5.24 -5.74
N LYS A 109 12.09 5.53 -4.53
CA LYS A 109 13.00 5.79 -3.41
C LYS A 109 13.64 4.52 -2.87
N TYR A 110 12.87 3.44 -2.75
CA TYR A 110 13.32 2.22 -2.07
C TYR A 110 13.56 1.04 -3.00
N SER A 111 13.21 1.14 -4.26
CA SER A 111 13.38 0.05 -5.22
C SER A 111 13.97 0.60 -6.52
N THR A 112 13.27 0.45 -7.66
CA THR A 112 13.80 0.86 -8.96
C THR A 112 12.74 1.64 -9.76
N GLU A 113 13.19 2.29 -10.84
CA GLU A 113 12.25 2.92 -11.79
C GLU A 113 11.33 1.87 -12.42
N GLN A 114 11.86 0.69 -12.70
CA GLN A 114 11.05 -0.40 -13.25
C GLN A 114 9.98 -0.83 -12.26
N SER A 115 10.32 -0.91 -10.97
CA SER A 115 9.34 -1.20 -9.92
C SER A 115 8.25 -0.13 -9.86
N GLY A 116 8.63 1.13 -10.00
CA GLY A 116 7.66 2.23 -10.04
C GLY A 116 6.66 2.06 -11.16
N ALA A 117 7.14 1.74 -12.37
CA ALA A 117 6.27 1.52 -13.52
C ALA A 117 5.36 0.31 -13.32
N PHE A 118 5.90 -0.78 -12.78
CA PHE A 118 5.15 -2.00 -12.50
C PHE A 118 4.03 -1.72 -11.48
N ILE A 119 4.37 -1.06 -10.40
CA ILE A 119 3.41 -0.72 -9.33
C ILE A 119 2.31 0.19 -9.88
N ASN A 120 2.70 1.19 -10.68
CA ASN A 120 1.72 2.06 -11.31
C ASN A 120 0.71 1.27 -12.15
N GLY A 121 1.21 0.30 -12.93
CA GLY A 121 0.35 -0.54 -13.76
C GLY A 121 -0.60 -1.40 -12.94
N VAL A 122 -0.08 -2.06 -11.92
CA VAL A 122 -0.89 -2.92 -11.05
C VAL A 122 -1.99 -2.11 -10.36
N LEU A 123 -1.61 -1.01 -9.74
CA LEU A 123 -2.58 -0.19 -8.98
C LEU A 123 -3.58 0.51 -9.89
N GLY A 124 -3.15 0.95 -11.07
CA GLY A 124 -4.07 1.54 -12.03
C GLY A 124 -5.14 0.57 -12.48
N ASN A 125 -4.75 -0.67 -12.78
CA ASN A 125 -5.71 -1.71 -13.17
C ASN A 125 -6.62 -2.11 -12.01
N LEU A 126 -6.07 -2.21 -10.81
CA LEU A 126 -6.85 -2.51 -9.62
C LEU A 126 -7.90 -1.42 -9.38
N ASN A 127 -7.50 -0.16 -9.50
CA ASN A 127 -8.41 0.95 -9.31
C ASN A 127 -9.55 0.94 -10.34
N ARG A 128 -9.24 0.64 -11.59
CA ARG A 128 -10.27 0.55 -12.64
C ARG A 128 -11.28 -0.56 -12.33
N LYS A 129 -10.79 -1.70 -11.82
CA LYS A 129 -11.69 -2.77 -11.41
C LYS A 129 -12.60 -2.34 -10.27
N LEU A 130 -12.06 -1.66 -9.26
CA LEU A 130 -12.85 -1.18 -8.14
C LEU A 130 -13.92 -0.18 -8.59
N GLU A 131 -13.59 0.70 -9.52
CA GLU A 131 -14.54 1.65 -10.07
C GLU A 131 -15.68 0.93 -10.83
N ARG A 132 -15.34 -0.10 -11.60
CA ARG A 132 -16.36 -0.89 -12.28
C ARG A 132 -17.29 -1.59 -11.29
N GLU A 133 -16.75 -2.15 -10.23
CA GLU A 133 -17.53 -2.82 -9.19
C GLU A 133 -18.49 -1.84 -8.51
N LYS A 134 -18.03 -0.62 -8.26
CA LYS A 134 -18.89 0.43 -7.69
C LYS A 134 -20.02 0.82 -8.64
N ASP A 135 -19.73 0.94 -9.93
CA ASP A 135 -20.73 1.29 -10.93
C ASP A 135 -21.78 0.20 -11.06
N GLU A 136 -21.38 -1.07 -11.07
CA GLU A 136 -22.30 -2.20 -11.10
C GLU A 136 -23.20 -2.19 -9.87
N SER A 137 -22.64 -1.92 -8.70
CA SER A 137 -23.41 -1.84 -7.46
C SER A 137 -24.42 -0.69 -7.51
N ARG A 138 -24.04 0.45 -8.08
CA ARG A 138 -24.92 1.62 -8.20
C ARG A 138 -26.05 1.41 -9.18
N SER A 139 -25.89 0.56 -10.19
CA SER A 139 -26.93 0.34 -11.20
C SER A 139 -28.12 -0.45 -10.66
N GLY A 140 -28.05 -0.91 -9.42
CA GLY A 140 -29.18 -1.59 -8.76
C GLY A 140 -29.37 -3.02 -9.19
N LEU A 141 -28.36 -3.60 -9.74
CA LEU A 141 -28.43 -4.98 -10.22
C LEU A 141 -28.03 -5.97 -9.16
#